data_560bd8b917a1bf6cb11d5d2f76321d11
#
_entry.id   560bd8b917a1bf6cb11d5d2f76321d11
#
_cell.length_a   1.000
_cell.length_b   1.000
_cell.length_c   1.000
_cell.angle_alpha   90.00
_cell.angle_beta   90.00
_cell.angle_gamma   90.00
#
_symmetry.space_group_name_H-M   'P 1'
#
loop_
_entity.id
_entity.type
_entity.pdbx_description
1 polymer ?
#
loop_
_entity_poly.entity_id
_entity_poly.type
_entity_poly.pdbx_seq_one_letter_code
_entity_poly.pdbx_strand_id
1 'polypeptide(L)'
;MEIRQAYRGDLEEIMAVLEAAKRIMRASGNHGQWVDGYPGEDVILEDIRLGHGFVVETADGTGCASIAGYFAFIPSPEPTYAEIFDGQWLDDTLPYHVVHRIGSYPHIHGIFSAIIDWCFTHDRNIRIDTHRDNLIMQHNLLKHGFTYCGIIYLASGSPRLAYQRL
;
A
#
# COMPACT_ATOMS: atom_id res chain seq x y z
N MET A 1 10.96 -0.99 14.71
CA MET A 1 10.68 -0.85 13.28
C MET A 1 11.16 0.51 12.83
N GLU A 2 11.87 0.55 11.74
CA GLU A 2 12.33 1.79 11.12
C GLU A 2 11.80 1.85 9.68
N ILE A 3 11.38 3.03 9.23
CA ILE A 3 10.91 3.23 7.86
C ILE A 3 11.89 4.19 7.17
N ARG A 4 12.40 3.76 6.04
CA ARG A 4 13.29 4.55 5.21
C ARG A 4 12.93 4.44 3.74
N GLN A 5 13.44 5.37 2.96
CA GLN A 5 13.33 5.32 1.51
C GLN A 5 14.05 4.06 0.97
N ALA A 6 13.41 3.42 0.01
CA ALA A 6 13.97 2.28 -0.68
C ALA A 6 15.03 2.72 -1.71
N TYR A 7 16.05 1.92 -1.91
CA TYR A 7 17.03 2.11 -2.96
C TYR A 7 17.18 0.82 -3.79
N ARG A 8 17.84 0.93 -4.91
CA ARG A 8 17.92 -0.17 -5.90
C ARG A 8 18.47 -1.48 -5.32
N GLY A 9 19.39 -1.40 -4.36
CA GLY A 9 19.96 -2.57 -3.69
C GLY A 9 18.95 -3.36 -2.85
N ASP A 10 17.80 -2.79 -2.53
CA ASP A 10 16.73 -3.45 -1.77
C ASP A 10 15.81 -4.32 -2.63
N LEU A 11 15.92 -4.26 -3.95
CA LEU A 11 14.93 -4.82 -4.88
C LEU A 11 14.64 -6.30 -4.61
N GLU A 12 15.67 -7.11 -4.41
CA GLU A 12 15.52 -8.56 -4.18
C GLU A 12 14.70 -8.84 -2.90
N GLU A 13 15.01 -8.15 -1.81
CA GLU A 13 14.29 -8.30 -0.55
C GLU A 13 12.84 -7.77 -0.65
N ILE A 14 12.64 -6.65 -1.35
CA ILE A 14 11.30 -6.09 -1.59
C ILE A 14 10.45 -7.10 -2.37
N MET A 15 10.97 -7.67 -3.44
CA MET A 15 10.24 -8.64 -4.26
C MET A 15 9.88 -9.89 -3.46
N ALA A 16 10.74 -10.34 -2.56
CA ALA A 16 10.46 -11.47 -1.66
C ALA A 16 9.30 -11.15 -0.69
N VAL A 17 9.28 -9.96 -0.12
CA VAL A 17 8.18 -9.48 0.75
C VAL A 17 6.86 -9.43 -0.02
N LEU A 18 6.87 -8.85 -1.21
CA LEU A 18 5.67 -8.72 -2.03
C LEU A 18 5.14 -10.08 -2.49
N GLU A 19 6.01 -11.03 -2.79
CA GLU A 19 5.61 -12.39 -3.13
C GLU A 19 4.96 -13.11 -1.93
N ALA A 20 5.52 -12.94 -0.73
CA ALA A 20 4.92 -13.46 0.49
C ALA A 20 3.54 -12.85 0.76
N ALA A 21 3.39 -11.54 0.58
CA ALA A 21 2.10 -10.84 0.70
C ALA A 21 1.07 -11.36 -0.31
N LYS A 22 1.50 -11.59 -1.55
CA LYS A 22 0.64 -12.16 -2.61
C LYS A 22 0.12 -13.54 -2.24
N ARG A 23 0.96 -14.40 -1.68
CA ARG A 23 0.55 -15.73 -1.21
C ARG A 23 -0.55 -15.64 -0.15
N ILE A 24 -0.44 -14.70 0.79
CA ILE A 24 -1.48 -14.47 1.80
C ILE A 24 -2.78 -13.97 1.17
N MET A 25 -2.71 -13.08 0.19
CA MET A 25 -3.90 -12.66 -0.57
C MET A 25 -4.61 -13.88 -1.17
N ARG A 26 -3.89 -14.76 -1.85
CA ARG A 26 -4.47 -15.97 -2.47
C ARG A 26 -5.05 -16.93 -1.45
N ALA A 27 -4.34 -17.18 -0.35
CA ALA A 27 -4.79 -18.05 0.74
C ALA A 27 -6.05 -17.51 1.44
N SER A 28 -6.25 -16.18 1.44
CA SER A 28 -7.40 -15.51 2.06
C SER A 28 -8.59 -15.34 1.12
N GLY A 29 -8.53 -15.87 -0.11
CA GLY A 29 -9.61 -15.75 -1.10
C GLY A 29 -9.54 -14.53 -2.00
N ASN A 30 -8.50 -13.71 -1.90
CA ASN A 30 -8.27 -12.55 -2.76
C ASN A 30 -7.44 -12.96 -3.99
N HIS A 31 -8.13 -13.37 -5.05
CA HIS A 31 -7.53 -13.85 -6.30
C HIS A 31 -7.48 -12.78 -7.39
N GLY A 32 -8.16 -11.65 -7.20
CA GLY A 32 -8.33 -10.61 -8.22
C GLY A 32 -7.42 -9.40 -8.07
N GLN A 33 -6.64 -9.33 -7.01
CA GLN A 33 -5.69 -8.25 -6.76
C GLN A 33 -4.26 -8.75 -7.05
N TRP A 34 -3.41 -7.86 -7.58
CA TRP A 34 -2.04 -8.19 -7.96
C TRP A 34 -1.95 -9.39 -8.90
N VAL A 35 -2.67 -9.32 -9.99
CA VAL A 35 -2.70 -10.34 -11.05
C VAL A 35 -1.66 -10.05 -12.14
N ASP A 36 -1.42 -11.03 -13.00
CA ASP A 36 -0.57 -10.90 -14.19
C ASP A 36 0.85 -10.43 -13.88
N GLY A 37 1.43 -10.92 -12.78
CA GLY A 37 2.80 -10.58 -12.36
C GLY A 37 2.96 -9.22 -11.70
N TYR A 38 1.86 -8.49 -11.47
CA TYR A 38 1.90 -7.20 -10.77
C TYR A 38 2.00 -7.38 -9.26
N PRO A 39 2.74 -6.53 -8.52
CA PRO A 39 3.72 -5.59 -9.05
C PRO A 39 5.00 -6.30 -9.46
N GLY A 40 5.48 -6.01 -10.67
CA GLY A 40 6.76 -6.52 -11.15
C GLY A 40 7.95 -5.67 -10.71
N GLU A 41 9.16 -6.12 -11.00
CA GLU A 41 10.39 -5.38 -10.69
C GLU A 41 10.40 -3.98 -11.32
N ASP A 42 9.87 -3.85 -12.54
CA ASP A 42 9.76 -2.58 -13.26
C ASP A 42 8.96 -1.53 -12.49
N VAL A 43 7.85 -1.91 -11.88
CA VAL A 43 7.01 -1.03 -11.06
C VAL A 43 7.76 -0.58 -9.80
N ILE A 44 8.42 -1.50 -9.13
CA ILE A 44 9.18 -1.19 -7.91
C ILE A 44 10.40 -0.32 -8.21
N LEU A 45 11.12 -0.60 -9.29
CA LEU A 45 12.24 0.25 -9.72
C LEU A 45 11.79 1.67 -10.06
N GLU A 46 10.61 1.84 -10.66
CA GLU A 46 10.05 3.16 -10.94
C GLU A 46 9.66 3.89 -9.65
N ASP A 47 9.05 3.21 -8.68
CA ASP A 47 8.81 3.79 -7.35
C ASP A 47 10.12 4.29 -6.70
N ILE A 48 11.16 3.48 -6.79
CA ILE A 48 12.49 3.83 -6.26
C ILE A 48 13.07 5.04 -7.00
N ARG A 49 13.01 5.02 -8.32
CA ARG A 49 13.52 6.13 -9.16
C ARG A 49 12.86 7.46 -8.83
N LEU A 50 11.56 7.44 -8.58
CA LEU A 50 10.76 8.63 -8.25
C LEU A 50 10.86 9.04 -6.77
N GLY A 51 11.51 8.23 -5.92
CA GLY A 51 11.58 8.47 -4.48
C GLY A 51 10.28 8.15 -3.74
N HIS A 52 9.42 7.33 -4.31
CA HIS A 52 8.11 6.98 -3.77
C HIS A 52 8.10 5.64 -3.01
N GLY A 53 9.12 4.80 -3.18
CA GLY A 53 9.23 3.51 -2.52
C GLY A 53 9.85 3.61 -1.13
N PHE A 54 9.25 2.92 -0.16
CA PHE A 54 9.73 2.89 1.23
C PHE A 54 9.73 1.45 1.75
N VAL A 55 10.68 1.16 2.60
CA VAL A 55 10.79 -0.14 3.27
C VAL A 55 10.63 0.01 4.78
N VAL A 56 10.06 -1.01 5.37
CA VAL A 56 9.98 -1.17 6.83
C VAL A 56 11.06 -2.18 7.23
N GLU A 57 12.01 -1.73 8.03
CA GLU A 57 13.06 -2.58 8.57
C GLU A 57 12.74 -3.02 10.00
N THR A 58 13.08 -4.25 10.30
CA THR A 58 13.07 -4.79 11.66
C THR A 58 14.46 -5.34 11.98
N ALA A 59 14.89 -5.19 13.22
CA ALA A 59 16.10 -5.86 13.68
C ALA A 59 15.76 -7.30 14.07
N ASP A 60 16.57 -8.25 13.61
CA ASP A 60 16.56 -9.60 14.15
C ASP A 60 17.27 -9.65 15.51
N GLY A 61 17.23 -10.80 16.16
CA GLY A 61 17.88 -11.01 17.45
C GLY A 61 19.42 -10.87 17.43
N THR A 62 20.03 -10.72 16.25
CA THR A 62 21.48 -10.50 16.06
C THR A 62 21.81 -9.03 15.87
N GLY A 63 20.79 -8.15 15.76
CA GLY A 63 20.96 -6.73 15.48
C GLY A 63 21.11 -6.39 14.00
N CYS A 64 21.02 -7.38 13.10
CA CYS A 64 20.95 -7.12 11.67
C CYS A 64 19.56 -6.63 11.28
N ALA A 65 19.50 -5.53 10.54
CA ALA A 65 18.28 -5.03 9.96
C ALA A 65 17.89 -5.87 8.74
N SER A 66 16.62 -6.21 8.63
CA SER A 66 16.06 -6.88 7.45
C SER A 66 14.75 -6.22 7.03
N ILE A 67 14.44 -6.27 5.73
CA ILE A 67 13.22 -5.69 5.20
C ILE A 67 12.05 -6.61 5.55
N ALA A 68 11.07 -6.06 6.27
CA ALA A 68 9.87 -6.76 6.71
C ALA A 68 8.62 -6.32 5.95
N GLY A 69 8.65 -5.14 5.34
CA GLY A 69 7.54 -4.58 4.59
C GLY A 69 7.98 -3.59 3.52
N TYR A 70 7.08 -3.35 2.59
CA TYR A 70 7.22 -2.35 1.52
C TYR A 70 5.91 -1.61 1.30
N PHE A 71 6.01 -0.36 0.92
CA PHE A 71 4.87 0.43 0.43
C PHE A 71 5.36 1.55 -0.49
N ALA A 72 4.47 1.99 -1.37
CA ALA A 72 4.69 3.20 -2.15
C ALA A 72 3.86 4.34 -1.54
N PHE A 73 4.48 5.51 -1.37
CA PHE A 73 3.87 6.73 -0.85
C PHE A 73 4.00 7.82 -1.90
N ILE A 74 2.90 8.11 -2.58
CA ILE A 74 2.89 8.84 -3.85
C ILE A 74 2.07 10.11 -3.71
N PRO A 75 2.64 11.29 -4.04
CA PRO A 75 1.86 12.53 -4.00
C PRO A 75 0.80 12.57 -5.10
N SER A 76 -0.34 13.21 -4.80
CA SER A 76 -1.41 13.46 -5.77
C SER A 76 -0.91 14.30 -6.98
N PRO A 77 -1.57 14.22 -8.13
CA PRO A 77 -2.81 13.47 -8.40
C PRO A 77 -2.58 11.99 -8.73
N GLU A 78 -3.56 11.15 -8.37
CA GLU A 78 -3.67 9.77 -8.82
C GLU A 78 -4.73 9.72 -9.93
N PRO A 79 -4.38 9.40 -11.19
CA PRO A 79 -5.33 9.45 -12.30
C PRO A 79 -6.58 8.60 -12.09
N THR A 80 -6.46 7.43 -11.46
CA THR A 80 -7.60 6.53 -11.20
C THR A 80 -8.53 7.05 -10.10
N TYR A 81 -8.15 8.09 -9.37
CA TYR A 81 -8.95 8.73 -8.32
C TYR A 81 -9.67 10.00 -8.79
N ALA A 82 -9.51 10.37 -10.05
CA ALA A 82 -10.17 11.56 -10.61
C ALA A 82 -11.69 11.44 -10.63
N GLU A 83 -12.21 10.21 -10.83
CA GLU A 83 -13.62 9.90 -10.76
C GLU A 83 -13.88 8.84 -9.70
N ILE A 84 -14.91 9.05 -8.89
CA ILE A 84 -15.38 8.10 -7.88
C ILE A 84 -16.88 7.86 -8.08
N PHE A 85 -17.29 6.61 -7.91
CA PHE A 85 -18.66 6.15 -8.14
C PHE A 85 -19.26 5.57 -6.87
N ASP A 86 -20.59 5.61 -6.77
CA ASP A 86 -21.36 5.08 -5.64
C ASP A 86 -20.92 5.67 -4.29
N GLY A 87 -20.52 6.92 -4.31
CA GLY A 87 -20.04 7.65 -3.14
C GLY A 87 -19.28 8.91 -3.52
N GLN A 88 -18.50 9.41 -2.58
CA GLN A 88 -17.71 10.62 -2.76
C GLN A 88 -16.49 10.62 -1.82
N TRP A 89 -15.41 11.28 -2.22
CA TRP A 89 -14.30 11.55 -1.33
C TRP A 89 -14.74 12.42 -0.15
N LEU A 90 -14.10 12.25 1.02
CA LEU A 90 -14.34 13.10 2.18
C LEU A 90 -13.98 14.56 1.90
N ASP A 91 -12.88 14.76 1.21
CA ASP A 91 -12.43 16.05 0.69
C ASP A 91 -11.75 15.81 -0.65
N ASP A 92 -12.19 16.50 -1.68
CA ASP A 92 -11.63 16.42 -3.05
C ASP A 92 -10.98 17.74 -3.49
N THR A 93 -10.74 18.66 -2.56
CA THR A 93 -10.16 19.98 -2.83
C THR A 93 -8.70 20.09 -2.44
N LEU A 94 -8.26 19.32 -1.44
CA LEU A 94 -6.90 19.35 -0.91
C LEU A 94 -6.00 18.36 -1.63
N PRO A 95 -4.71 18.64 -1.74
CA PRO A 95 -3.73 17.62 -2.13
C PRO A 95 -3.73 16.46 -1.13
N TYR A 96 -3.35 15.30 -1.60
CA TYR A 96 -3.32 14.05 -0.82
C TYR A 96 -2.10 13.23 -1.19
N HIS A 97 -1.77 12.25 -0.36
CA HIS A 97 -0.88 11.15 -0.75
C HIS A 97 -1.67 9.87 -0.89
N VAL A 98 -1.19 9.01 -1.77
CA VAL A 98 -1.71 7.66 -1.98
C VAL A 98 -0.73 6.66 -1.43
N VAL A 99 -1.23 5.65 -0.72
CA VAL A 99 -0.42 4.51 -0.33
C VAL A 99 -0.80 3.32 -1.21
N HIS A 100 0.15 2.87 -2.01
CA HIS A 100 0.00 1.75 -2.92
C HIS A 100 0.97 0.62 -2.58
N ARG A 101 0.66 -0.58 -3.06
CA ARG A 101 1.57 -1.73 -3.02
C ARG A 101 2.07 -2.05 -1.63
N ILE A 102 1.18 -2.02 -0.64
CA ILE A 102 1.52 -2.40 0.73
C ILE A 102 1.68 -3.91 0.81
N GLY A 103 2.83 -4.35 1.24
CA GLY A 103 3.11 -5.76 1.49
C GLY A 103 4.00 -5.94 2.71
N SER A 104 3.79 -7.02 3.44
CA SER A 104 4.61 -7.37 4.60
C SER A 104 4.65 -8.89 4.81
N TYR A 105 5.67 -9.35 5.52
CA TYR A 105 5.69 -10.74 5.97
C TYR A 105 4.60 -10.98 7.02
N PRO A 106 3.80 -12.06 6.87
CA PRO A 106 2.63 -12.29 7.73
C PRO A 106 2.99 -12.62 9.19
N HIS A 107 4.20 -13.12 9.43
CA HIS A 107 4.66 -13.45 10.78
C HIS A 107 5.20 -12.26 11.58
N ILE A 108 5.32 -11.10 10.94
CA ILE A 108 5.79 -9.86 11.60
C ILE A 108 4.57 -8.95 11.80
N HIS A 109 4.22 -8.74 13.05
CA HIS A 109 3.03 -7.97 13.41
C HIS A 109 3.32 -6.47 13.51
N GLY A 110 2.29 -5.65 13.30
CA GLY A 110 2.35 -4.20 13.48
C GLY A 110 2.91 -3.41 12.30
N ILE A 111 3.27 -4.06 11.19
CA ILE A 111 3.82 -3.40 10.00
C ILE A 111 2.83 -2.39 9.42
N PHE A 112 1.57 -2.79 9.24
CA PHE A 112 0.55 -1.89 8.68
C PHE A 112 0.35 -0.65 9.55
N SER A 113 0.25 -0.83 10.88
CA SER A 113 0.14 0.29 11.83
C SER A 113 1.34 1.23 11.72
N ALA A 114 2.55 0.69 11.67
CA ALA A 114 3.76 1.49 11.54
C ALA A 114 3.77 2.30 10.23
N ILE A 115 3.34 1.70 9.12
CA ILE A 115 3.23 2.39 7.83
C ILE A 115 2.23 3.55 7.92
N ILE A 116 1.04 3.30 8.44
CA ILE A 116 -0.01 4.33 8.50
C ILE A 116 0.41 5.47 9.44
N ASP A 117 0.95 5.15 10.60
CA ASP A 117 1.44 6.17 11.55
C ASP A 117 2.53 7.03 10.90
N TRP A 118 3.48 6.40 10.21
CA TRP A 118 4.52 7.11 9.48
C TRP A 118 3.94 8.02 8.38
N CYS A 119 2.99 7.53 7.58
CA CYS A 119 2.35 8.31 6.52
C CYS A 119 1.70 9.59 7.09
N PHE A 120 1.02 9.48 8.23
CA PHE A 120 0.36 10.62 8.88
C PHE A 120 1.32 11.60 9.56
N THR A 121 2.60 11.27 9.69
CA THR A 121 3.62 12.27 10.04
C THR A 121 4.01 13.14 8.85
N HIS A 122 3.71 12.71 7.62
CA HIS A 122 4.11 13.39 6.38
C HIS A 122 2.95 14.10 5.67
N ASP A 123 1.74 13.56 5.76
CA ASP A 123 0.55 14.19 5.19
C ASP A 123 -0.66 13.89 6.06
N ARG A 124 -1.60 14.82 6.10
CA ARG A 124 -2.86 14.70 6.86
C ARG A 124 -4.00 14.13 6.03
N ASN A 125 -3.81 14.03 4.72
CA ASN A 125 -4.83 13.58 3.77
C ASN A 125 -4.31 12.38 2.98
N ILE A 126 -4.80 11.19 3.30
CA ILE A 126 -4.32 9.94 2.73
C ILE A 126 -5.48 9.17 2.08
N ARG A 127 -5.25 8.69 0.86
CA ARG A 127 -6.18 7.83 0.12
C ARG A 127 -5.55 6.47 -0.15
N ILE A 128 -6.35 5.43 0.01
CA ILE A 128 -5.96 4.04 -0.25
C ILE A 128 -7.12 3.32 -0.94
N ASP A 129 -6.82 2.46 -1.89
CA ASP A 129 -7.81 1.56 -2.47
C ASP A 129 -7.43 0.10 -2.26
N THR A 130 -8.41 -0.78 -2.31
CA THR A 130 -8.20 -2.23 -2.21
C THR A 130 -9.28 -3.01 -2.96
N HIS A 131 -8.98 -4.26 -3.26
CA HIS A 131 -9.93 -5.17 -3.89
C HIS A 131 -11.04 -5.59 -2.91
N ARG A 132 -12.26 -5.78 -3.44
CA ARG A 132 -13.42 -6.22 -2.64
C ARG A 132 -13.21 -7.54 -1.89
N ASP A 133 -12.35 -8.40 -2.40
CA ASP A 133 -12.03 -9.69 -1.79
C ASP A 133 -10.89 -9.61 -0.77
N ASN A 134 -10.25 -8.45 -0.64
CA ASN A 134 -9.21 -8.22 0.36
C ASN A 134 -9.82 -7.79 1.69
N LEU A 135 -10.44 -8.74 2.39
CA LEU A 135 -11.12 -8.47 3.66
C LEU A 135 -10.13 -8.06 4.76
N ILE A 136 -8.92 -8.58 4.72
CA ILE A 136 -7.85 -8.21 5.67
C ILE A 136 -7.54 -6.72 5.57
N MET A 137 -7.31 -6.22 4.35
CA MET A 137 -7.02 -4.80 4.14
C MET A 137 -8.21 -3.91 4.49
N GLN A 138 -9.42 -4.28 4.11
CA GLN A 138 -10.63 -3.53 4.47
C GLN A 138 -10.77 -3.39 5.98
N HIS A 139 -10.58 -4.49 6.72
CA HIS A 139 -10.61 -4.47 8.18
C HIS A 139 -9.52 -3.55 8.76
N ASN A 140 -8.30 -3.65 8.25
CA ASN A 140 -7.18 -2.82 8.69
C ASN A 140 -7.44 -1.33 8.42
N LEU A 141 -7.97 -0.98 7.27
CA LEU A 141 -8.29 0.41 6.93
C LEU A 141 -9.32 0.99 7.90
N LEU A 142 -10.42 0.29 8.13
CA LEU A 142 -11.46 0.73 9.07
C LEU A 142 -10.91 0.86 10.49
N LYS A 143 -10.14 -0.12 10.94
CA LYS A 143 -9.50 -0.10 12.26
C LYS A 143 -8.57 1.11 12.45
N HIS A 144 -7.94 1.59 11.37
CA HIS A 144 -7.03 2.74 11.41
C HIS A 144 -7.73 4.07 11.04
N GLY A 145 -9.04 4.12 11.10
CA GLY A 145 -9.81 5.35 10.98
C GLY A 145 -10.06 5.83 9.55
N PHE A 146 -9.81 4.99 8.54
CA PHE A 146 -10.19 5.30 7.17
C PHE A 146 -11.70 5.14 6.99
N THR A 147 -12.27 6.00 6.16
CA THR A 147 -13.68 5.95 5.78
C THR A 147 -13.80 5.40 4.36
N TYR A 148 -14.71 4.44 4.16
CA TYR A 148 -15.10 4.00 2.83
C TYR A 148 -15.78 5.14 2.08
N CYS A 149 -15.31 5.44 0.89
CA CYS A 149 -15.78 6.59 0.10
C CYS A 149 -16.57 6.22 -1.15
N GLY A 150 -16.30 5.06 -1.74
CA GLY A 150 -16.95 4.65 -2.98
C GLY A 150 -16.08 3.72 -3.80
N ILE A 151 -16.34 3.67 -5.10
CA ILE A 151 -15.66 2.77 -6.04
C ILE A 151 -14.86 3.59 -7.04
N ILE A 152 -13.61 3.21 -7.23
CA ILE A 152 -12.77 3.68 -8.35
C ILE A 152 -12.50 2.52 -9.31
N TYR A 153 -12.10 2.84 -10.52
CA TYR A 153 -11.76 1.85 -11.54
C TYR A 153 -10.29 2.02 -11.95
N LEU A 154 -9.56 0.92 -11.96
CA LEU A 154 -8.21 0.89 -12.54
C LEU A 154 -8.28 1.12 -14.05
N ALA A 155 -7.13 1.41 -14.67
CA ALA A 155 -7.04 1.57 -16.12
C ALA A 155 -7.56 0.33 -16.90
N SER A 156 -7.44 -0.86 -16.30
CA SER A 156 -7.99 -2.12 -16.84
C SER A 156 -9.50 -2.22 -16.77
N GLY A 157 -10.19 -1.29 -16.08
CA GLY A 157 -11.62 -1.36 -15.78
C GLY A 157 -11.97 -2.15 -14.52
N SER A 158 -10.99 -2.73 -13.84
CA SER A 158 -11.22 -3.47 -12.59
C SER A 158 -11.61 -2.53 -11.46
N PRO A 159 -12.71 -2.81 -10.73
CA PRO A 159 -13.15 -1.96 -9.62
C PRO A 159 -12.28 -2.14 -8.39
N ARG A 160 -12.18 -1.07 -7.60
CA ARG A 160 -11.55 -1.05 -6.27
C ARG A 160 -12.39 -0.26 -5.29
N LEU A 161 -12.35 -0.65 -4.04
CA LEU A 161 -12.96 0.08 -2.93
C LEU A 161 -12.01 1.19 -2.49
N ALA A 162 -12.50 2.41 -2.48
CA ALA A 162 -11.71 3.61 -2.19
C ALA A 162 -11.96 4.08 -0.76
N TYR A 163 -10.89 4.43 -0.07
CA TYR A 163 -10.89 4.88 1.32
C TYR A 163 -10.09 6.16 1.45
N GLN A 164 -10.50 7.00 2.40
CA GLN A 164 -9.78 8.23 2.74
C GLN A 164 -9.77 8.45 4.25
N ARG A 165 -8.70 9.05 4.74
CA ARG A 165 -8.60 9.57 6.10
C ARG A 165 -7.93 10.95 6.05
N LEU A 166 -8.53 11.90 6.79
CA LEU A 166 -8.04 13.27 7.00
C LEU A 166 -7.42 13.42 8.38
#